data_286a6bf894b1962c9718b4ff69bb6b1d
#
_entry.id   286a6bf894b1962c9718b4ff69bb6b1d
#
_cell.length_a   1.000
_cell.length_b   1.000
_cell.length_c   1.000
_cell.angle_alpha   90.00
_cell.angle_beta   90.00
_cell.angle_gamma   90.00
#
_symmetry.space_group_name_H-M   'P 1'
#
loop_
_entity.id
_entity.type
_entity.pdbx_description
1 polymer ?
#
loop_
_entity_poly.entity_id
_entity_poly.type
_entity_poly.pdbx_seq_one_letter_code
_entity_poly.pdbx_strand_id
1 'polypeptide(L)'
;MIFSEYANEIVMGAKFLAAGLCMGFGAIGAGLGTFRSATSAVLGMARQPVQDVLILRTMLITQAVTESASIFALVVACLLLFVPLPYLVTTENFWFMAAGLLSCGLAMGLGAIGGGIGTG
;
A
#
# COMPACT_ATOMS: atom_id res chain seq x y z
N MET A 1 -24.76 22.91 -14.16
CA MET A 1 -25.02 21.48 -14.42
C MET A 1 -23.79 20.79 -15.04
N ILE A 2 -23.31 21.20 -16.20
CA ILE A 2 -22.17 20.57 -16.91
C ILE A 2 -20.89 20.61 -16.06
N PHE A 3 -20.55 21.73 -15.44
CA PHE A 3 -19.33 21.85 -14.62
C PHE A 3 -19.33 21.00 -13.34
N SER A 4 -20.48 20.76 -12.71
CA SER A 4 -20.56 19.91 -11.53
C SER A 4 -20.39 18.41 -11.88
N GLU A 5 -20.78 18.02 -13.06
CA GLU A 5 -20.62 16.68 -13.58
C GLU A 5 -19.14 16.38 -13.87
N TYR A 6 -18.44 17.29 -14.56
CA TYR A 6 -17.00 17.17 -14.79
C TYR A 6 -16.18 17.18 -13.48
N ALA A 7 -16.56 18.00 -12.49
CA ALA A 7 -15.90 18.01 -11.21
C ALA A 7 -15.99 16.67 -10.48
N ASN A 8 -17.14 16.03 -10.51
CA ASN A 8 -17.35 14.71 -9.94
C ASN A 8 -16.53 13.63 -10.65
N GLU A 9 -16.46 13.66 -11.98
CA GLU A 9 -15.69 12.71 -12.77
C GLU A 9 -14.18 12.83 -12.49
N ILE A 10 -13.66 14.06 -12.38
CA ILE A 10 -12.25 14.30 -12.05
C ILE A 10 -11.93 13.78 -10.65
N VAL A 11 -12.76 14.06 -9.66
CA VAL A 11 -12.55 13.57 -8.28
C VAL A 11 -12.66 12.05 -8.22
N MET A 12 -13.57 11.45 -8.97
CA MET A 12 -13.69 10.01 -9.08
C MET A 12 -12.46 9.38 -9.74
N GLY A 13 -11.96 9.96 -10.81
CA GLY A 13 -10.71 9.55 -11.45
C GLY A 13 -9.50 9.63 -10.50
N ALA A 14 -9.36 10.75 -9.77
CA ALA A 14 -8.33 10.93 -8.76
C ALA A 14 -8.41 9.89 -7.64
N LYS A 15 -9.61 9.54 -7.21
CA LYS A 15 -9.90 8.51 -6.21
C LYS A 15 -9.40 7.14 -6.64
N PHE A 16 -9.73 6.70 -7.87
CA PHE A 16 -9.27 5.43 -8.41
C PHE A 16 -7.75 5.40 -8.59
N LEU A 17 -7.18 6.49 -9.10
CA LEU A 17 -5.73 6.62 -9.26
C LEU A 17 -5.01 6.56 -7.91
N ALA A 18 -5.51 7.28 -6.91
CA ALA A 18 -4.95 7.28 -5.55
C ALA A 18 -4.97 5.90 -4.91
N ALA A 19 -6.08 5.17 -5.04
CA ALA A 19 -6.20 3.81 -4.52
C ALA A 19 -5.24 2.84 -5.23
N GLY A 20 -5.11 2.94 -6.54
CA GLY A 20 -4.17 2.13 -7.33
C GLY A 20 -2.71 2.39 -6.96
N LEU A 21 -2.33 3.65 -6.82
CA LEU A 21 -0.97 4.03 -6.40
C LEU A 21 -0.69 3.59 -4.95
N CYS A 22 -1.64 3.76 -4.04
CA CYS A 22 -1.53 3.33 -2.65
C CYS A 22 -1.21 1.83 -2.55
N MET A 23 -2.02 0.99 -3.20
CA MET A 23 -1.83 -0.46 -3.17
C MET A 23 -0.60 -0.90 -3.96
N GLY A 24 -0.34 -0.29 -5.13
CA GLY A 24 0.81 -0.61 -5.97
C GLY A 24 2.14 -0.39 -5.25
N PHE A 25 2.33 0.76 -4.64
CA PHE A 25 3.53 1.03 -3.86
C PHE A 25 3.62 0.19 -2.58
N GLY A 26 2.49 -0.04 -1.91
CA GLY A 26 2.43 -0.95 -0.75
C GLY A 26 2.88 -2.37 -1.07
N ALA A 27 2.45 -2.89 -2.20
CA ALA A 27 2.85 -4.22 -2.68
C ALA A 27 4.35 -4.31 -3.03
N ILE A 28 4.93 -3.25 -3.62
CA ILE A 28 6.38 -3.19 -3.90
C ILE A 28 7.18 -3.28 -2.60
N GLY A 29 6.79 -2.53 -1.57
CA GLY A 29 7.45 -2.54 -0.27
C GLY A 29 7.46 -3.93 0.39
N ALA A 30 6.29 -4.56 0.47
CA ALA A 30 6.15 -5.90 1.01
C ALA A 30 6.95 -6.93 0.19
N GLY A 31 6.87 -6.87 -1.15
CA GLY A 31 7.59 -7.78 -2.03
C GLY A 31 9.11 -7.72 -1.86
N LEU A 32 9.67 -6.52 -1.74
CA LEU A 32 11.11 -6.34 -1.52
C LEU A 32 11.55 -6.82 -0.12
N GLY A 33 10.74 -6.59 0.90
CA GLY A 33 11.02 -7.05 2.26
C GLY A 33 10.96 -8.57 2.37
N THR A 34 9.90 -9.19 1.87
CA THR A 34 9.76 -10.66 1.87
C THR A 34 10.85 -11.35 1.06
N PHE A 35 11.28 -10.75 -0.07
CA PHE A 35 12.39 -11.28 -0.86
C PHE A 35 13.69 -11.31 -0.06
N ARG A 36 14.02 -10.26 0.70
CA ARG A 36 15.24 -10.21 1.52
C ARG A 36 15.23 -11.24 2.63
N SER A 37 14.14 -11.35 3.37
CA SER A 37 14.01 -12.34 4.45
C SER A 37 14.07 -13.77 3.92
N ALA A 38 13.41 -14.05 2.80
CA ALA A 38 13.45 -15.35 2.15
C ALA A 38 14.87 -15.73 1.69
N THR A 39 15.57 -14.81 1.02
CA THR A 39 16.95 -15.04 0.56
C THR A 39 17.88 -15.33 1.72
N SER A 40 17.81 -14.57 2.80
CA SER A 40 18.62 -14.77 4.00
C SER A 40 18.34 -16.11 4.68
N ALA A 41 17.07 -16.51 4.73
CA ALA A 41 16.66 -17.79 5.30
C ALA A 41 17.18 -18.98 4.47
N VAL A 42 17.05 -18.93 3.15
CA VAL A 42 17.55 -19.99 2.26
C VAL A 42 19.07 -20.16 2.40
N LEU A 43 19.81 -19.03 2.45
CA LEU A 43 21.26 -19.08 2.67
C LEU A 43 21.60 -19.60 4.08
N GLY A 44 20.81 -19.29 5.08
CA GLY A 44 20.95 -19.81 6.44
C GLY A 44 20.73 -21.32 6.50
N MET A 45 19.68 -21.83 5.88
CA MET A 45 19.40 -23.27 5.80
C MET A 45 20.50 -24.03 5.06
N ALA A 46 21.05 -23.45 3.99
CA ALA A 46 22.17 -24.07 3.27
C ALA A 46 23.44 -24.20 4.12
N ARG A 47 23.66 -23.28 5.07
CA ARG A 47 24.82 -23.29 5.99
C ARG A 47 24.58 -24.16 7.23
N GLN A 48 23.33 -24.27 7.68
CA GLN A 48 22.96 -24.97 8.91
C GLN A 48 21.73 -25.86 8.68
N PRO A 49 21.90 -26.99 7.96
CA PRO A 49 20.77 -27.85 7.60
C PRO A 49 20.08 -28.53 8.79
N VAL A 50 20.77 -28.61 9.93
CA VAL A 50 20.19 -29.18 11.17
C VAL A 50 19.12 -28.26 11.79
N GLN A 51 19.15 -26.96 11.47
CA GLN A 51 18.25 -25.95 12.03
C GLN A 51 17.24 -25.41 11.00
N ASP A 52 17.01 -26.11 9.93
CA ASP A 52 16.14 -25.72 8.83
C ASP A 52 14.73 -25.34 9.28
N VAL A 53 14.11 -26.14 10.17
CA VAL A 53 12.78 -25.90 10.71
C VAL A 53 12.69 -24.60 11.51
N LEU A 54 13.72 -24.31 12.31
CA LEU A 54 13.76 -23.08 13.12
C LEU A 54 13.91 -21.84 12.24
N ILE A 55 14.81 -21.92 11.24
CA ILE A 55 15.02 -20.83 10.27
C ILE A 55 13.74 -20.57 9.47
N LEU A 56 13.07 -21.63 9.02
CA LEU A 56 11.81 -21.53 8.29
C LEU A 56 10.72 -20.84 9.12
N ARG A 57 10.55 -21.23 10.38
CA ARG A 57 9.58 -20.59 11.29
C ARG A 57 9.85 -19.11 11.48
N THR A 58 11.11 -18.76 11.72
CA THR A 58 11.51 -17.35 11.88
C THR A 58 11.24 -16.55 10.61
N MET A 59 11.57 -17.12 9.44
CA MET A 59 11.27 -16.51 8.14
C MET A 59 9.78 -16.23 7.97
N LEU A 60 8.91 -17.20 8.27
CA LEU A 60 7.46 -17.03 8.12
C LEU A 60 6.91 -15.93 9.04
N ILE A 61 7.40 -15.86 10.28
CA ILE A 61 7.00 -14.79 11.21
C ILE A 61 7.45 -13.42 10.68
N THR A 62 8.68 -13.32 10.22
CA THR A 62 9.21 -12.07 9.64
C THR A 62 8.40 -11.64 8.41
N GLN A 63 8.06 -12.57 7.53
CA GLN A 63 7.23 -12.27 6.35
C GLN A 63 5.84 -11.77 6.75
N ALA A 64 5.20 -12.39 7.73
CA ALA A 64 3.88 -11.95 8.22
C ALA A 64 3.93 -10.51 8.76
N VAL A 65 5.00 -10.14 9.46
CA VAL A 65 5.20 -8.76 9.94
C VAL A 65 5.46 -7.80 8.77
N THR A 66 6.27 -8.21 7.79
CA THR A 66 6.59 -7.39 6.62
C THR A 66 5.34 -7.11 5.77
N GLU A 67 4.46 -8.08 5.61
CA GLU A 67 3.22 -7.92 4.86
C GLU A 67 2.19 -7.02 5.55
N SER A 68 2.30 -6.79 6.86
CA SER A 68 1.36 -5.90 7.57
C SER A 68 1.32 -4.50 6.98
N ALA A 69 2.44 -3.97 6.49
CA ALA A 69 2.50 -2.66 5.85
C ALA A 69 1.64 -2.59 4.57
N SER A 70 1.62 -3.65 3.76
CA SER A 70 0.77 -3.73 2.56
C SER A 70 -0.71 -3.91 2.91
N ILE A 71 -1.02 -4.58 4.03
CA ILE A 71 -2.41 -4.69 4.52
C ILE A 71 -2.96 -3.31 4.90
N PHE A 72 -2.17 -2.47 5.56
CA PHE A 72 -2.59 -1.09 5.83
C PHE A 72 -2.78 -0.28 4.55
N ALA A 73 -1.92 -0.45 3.55
CA ALA A 73 -2.10 0.18 2.24
C ALA A 73 -3.39 -0.30 1.55
N LEU A 74 -3.73 -1.59 1.67
CA LEU A 74 -4.99 -2.15 1.17
C LEU A 74 -6.20 -1.52 1.87
N VAL A 75 -6.17 -1.40 3.20
CA VAL A 75 -7.25 -0.78 3.97
C VAL A 75 -7.48 0.67 3.52
N VAL A 76 -6.41 1.46 3.36
CA VAL A 76 -6.52 2.84 2.87
C VAL A 76 -7.03 2.88 1.43
N ALA A 77 -6.57 1.99 0.56
CA ALA A 77 -7.07 1.87 -0.81
C ALA A 77 -8.58 1.54 -0.84
N CYS A 78 -9.03 0.62 0.01
CA CYS A 78 -10.45 0.32 0.16
C CYS A 78 -11.25 1.52 0.68
N LEU A 79 -10.75 2.24 1.67
CA LEU A 79 -11.39 3.46 2.16
C LEU A 79 -11.49 4.51 1.05
N LEU A 80 -10.44 4.70 0.27
CA LEU A 80 -10.46 5.60 -0.88
C LEU A 80 -11.52 5.18 -1.91
N LEU A 81 -11.72 3.89 -2.16
CA LEU A 81 -12.69 3.40 -3.14
C LEU A 81 -14.14 3.44 -2.65
N PHE A 82 -14.39 3.05 -1.41
CA PHE A 82 -15.75 2.81 -0.93
C PHE A 82 -16.36 3.97 -0.14
N VAL A 83 -15.55 4.90 0.38
CA VAL A 83 -16.12 6.08 1.07
C VAL A 83 -16.80 6.99 0.05
N PRO A 84 -18.10 7.23 0.17
CA PRO A 84 -18.81 8.16 -0.72
C PRO A 84 -18.42 9.60 -0.39
N LEU A 85 -18.01 10.34 -1.43
CA LEU A 85 -17.61 11.76 -1.31
C LEU A 85 -18.65 12.76 -1.91
N PRO A 86 -19.88 12.37 -2.29
CA PRO A 86 -20.75 13.21 -3.12
C PRO A 86 -21.19 14.53 -2.45
N TYR A 87 -21.16 14.61 -1.12
CA TYR A 87 -21.63 15.81 -0.39
C TYR A 87 -20.56 16.88 -0.20
N LEU A 88 -19.30 16.58 -0.49
CA LEU A 88 -18.17 17.49 -0.23
C LEU A 88 -17.63 18.11 -1.52
N VAL A 89 -18.03 17.58 -2.70
CA VAL A 89 -17.53 18.07 -3.98
C VAL A 89 -18.37 19.27 -4.43
N THR A 90 -17.79 20.47 -4.31
CA THR A 90 -18.32 21.69 -4.89
C THR A 90 -17.44 22.11 -6.06
N THR A 91 -17.98 22.91 -6.99
CA THR A 91 -17.24 23.43 -8.13
C THR A 91 -16.02 24.27 -7.76
N GLU A 92 -15.96 24.76 -6.53
CA GLU A 92 -14.84 25.54 -6.01
C GLU A 92 -13.76 24.68 -5.37
N ASN A 93 -14.11 23.50 -4.81
CA ASN A 93 -13.23 22.68 -3.97
C ASN A 93 -12.72 21.40 -4.65
N PHE A 94 -13.15 21.09 -5.89
CA PHE A 94 -12.82 19.81 -6.51
C PHE A 94 -11.31 19.58 -6.73
N TRP A 95 -10.53 20.62 -7.00
CA TRP A 95 -9.07 20.52 -7.12
C TRP A 95 -8.41 20.18 -5.79
N PHE A 96 -8.83 20.78 -4.69
CA PHE A 96 -8.32 20.46 -3.37
C PHE A 96 -8.66 19.02 -2.96
N MET A 97 -9.85 18.57 -3.30
CA MET A 97 -10.27 17.20 -3.02
C MET A 97 -9.49 16.17 -3.86
N ALA A 98 -9.32 16.43 -5.15
CA ALA A 98 -8.52 15.56 -6.01
C ALA A 98 -7.06 15.49 -5.54
N ALA A 99 -6.45 16.62 -5.22
CA ALA A 99 -5.08 16.68 -4.69
C ALA A 99 -4.97 15.99 -3.32
N GLY A 100 -5.94 16.17 -2.44
CA GLY A 100 -5.99 15.50 -1.12
C GLY A 100 -6.08 13.98 -1.23
N LEU A 101 -6.91 13.47 -2.12
CA LEU A 101 -7.03 12.03 -2.37
C LEU A 101 -5.72 11.44 -2.92
N LEU A 102 -5.11 12.11 -3.90
CA LEU A 102 -3.83 11.68 -4.47
C LEU A 102 -2.71 11.71 -3.45
N SER A 103 -2.62 12.77 -2.64
CA SER A 103 -1.60 12.87 -1.59
C SER A 103 -1.76 11.80 -0.51
N CYS A 104 -3.00 11.46 -0.14
CA CYS A 104 -3.29 10.39 0.81
C CYS A 104 -2.82 9.03 0.27
N GLY A 105 -3.17 8.71 -0.98
CA GLY A 105 -2.74 7.45 -1.63
C GLY A 105 -1.22 7.34 -1.77
N LEU A 106 -0.56 8.43 -2.17
CA LEU A 106 0.90 8.47 -2.28
C LEU A 106 1.59 8.38 -0.92
N ALA A 107 1.12 9.12 0.07
CA ALA A 107 1.72 9.10 1.41
C ALA A 107 1.68 7.70 2.03
N MET A 108 0.54 7.03 1.95
CA MET A 108 0.41 5.67 2.47
C MET A 108 1.22 4.66 1.65
N GLY A 109 1.16 4.74 0.31
CA GLY A 109 1.88 3.84 -0.58
C GLY A 109 3.40 3.94 -0.40
N LEU A 110 3.95 5.15 -0.41
CA LEU A 110 5.39 5.39 -0.19
C LEU A 110 5.81 5.03 1.23
N GLY A 111 5.00 5.33 2.24
CA GLY A 111 5.24 4.94 3.63
C GLY A 111 5.32 3.42 3.79
N ALA A 112 4.46 2.68 3.10
CA ALA A 112 4.45 1.21 3.12
C ALA A 112 5.72 0.60 2.48
N ILE A 113 6.33 1.26 1.48
CA ILE A 113 7.64 0.83 0.93
C ILE A 113 8.70 0.82 2.02
N GLY A 114 8.81 1.93 2.77
CA GLY A 114 9.78 2.05 3.87
C GLY A 114 9.55 1.00 4.97
N GLY A 115 8.29 0.83 5.38
CA GLY A 115 7.89 -0.18 6.37
C GLY A 115 8.21 -1.60 5.91
N GLY A 116 7.85 -1.97 4.68
CA GLY A 116 8.11 -3.29 4.12
C GLY A 116 9.60 -3.62 4.02
N ILE A 117 10.42 -2.69 3.49
CA ILE A 117 11.88 -2.88 3.37
C ILE A 117 12.56 -2.91 4.75
N GLY A 118 12.08 -2.10 5.69
CA GLY A 118 12.68 -1.99 7.01
C GLY A 118 12.43 -3.19 7.93
N THR A 119 11.33 -3.91 7.73
CA THR A 119 10.97 -5.10 8.51
C THR A 119 11.44 -6.41 7.90
N GLY A 120 11.71 -6.45 6.60
CA GLY A 120 12.21 -7.61 5.86
C GLY A 120 13.72 -7.66 5.79
#